data_ebd128b1f727c134eba117fbee957d77
#
_entry.id   ebd128b1f727c134eba117fbee957d77
#
_cell.length_a   1.000
_cell.length_b   1.000
_cell.length_c   1.000
_cell.angle_alpha   90.00
_cell.angle_beta   90.00
_cell.angle_gamma   90.00
#
_symmetry.space_group_name_H-M   'P 1'
#
loop_
_entity.id
_entity.type
_entity.pdbx_description
1 polymer ?
#
loop_
_entity_poly.entity_id
_entity_poly.type
_entity_poly.pdbx_seq_one_letter_code
_entity_poly.pdbx_strand_id
1 'polypeptide(L)'
;WMGKAFLGLLLPADNPFWTAIENNGAWEKELQSGKVYNKFMEGSNTLVTNYPNSGTSEIRAWCHERVAKDWQKFRSTENYNKLSYNTAFPWMADSPDGKVSMNYAVLNDKQEWEVLRLYTFKKFEDGIYYRDAELETNPEIKFRLADIPLPNGILRVDKVSFPLTTELRYGHYSLPELESHIVTKEQKAGGYTAYCMDNG
;
A
#
# COMPACT_ATOMS: atom_id res chain seq x y z
N TRP A 1 12.71 -7.87 17.87
CA TRP A 1 13.20 -7.23 16.64
C TRP A 1 13.86 -5.87 16.94
N MET A 2 13.29 -5.03 17.81
CA MET A 2 13.84 -3.70 18.12
C MET A 2 15.31 -3.73 18.61
N GLY A 3 15.69 -4.74 19.40
CA GLY A 3 17.08 -4.86 19.87
C GLY A 3 18.12 -4.99 18.78
N LYS A 4 17.74 -5.48 17.58
CA LYS A 4 18.66 -5.61 16.45
C LYS A 4 19.10 -4.26 15.87
N ALA A 5 18.28 -3.23 16.00
CA ALA A 5 18.63 -1.88 15.52
C ALA A 5 19.83 -1.28 16.27
N PHE A 6 20.13 -1.78 17.47
CA PHE A 6 21.21 -1.28 18.31
C PHE A 6 22.49 -2.14 18.24
N LEU A 7 22.52 -3.18 17.41
CA LEU A 7 23.71 -4.03 17.29
C LEU A 7 24.95 -3.25 16.82
N GLY A 8 24.77 -2.20 16.05
CA GLY A 8 25.84 -1.30 15.64
C GLY A 8 26.59 -0.69 16.84
N LEU A 9 25.91 -0.43 17.96
CA LEU A 9 26.53 0.14 19.16
C LEU A 9 27.56 -0.78 19.82
N LEU A 10 27.57 -2.07 19.45
CA LEU A 10 28.58 -3.03 19.92
C LEU A 10 29.88 -2.99 19.12
N LEU A 11 29.91 -2.25 18.02
CA LEU A 11 31.07 -2.12 17.18
C LEU A 11 32.04 -1.06 17.76
N PRO A 12 33.37 -1.28 17.68
CA PRO A 12 34.34 -0.26 18.02
C PRO A 12 34.13 1.03 17.25
N ALA A 13 34.46 2.17 17.84
CA ALA A 13 34.24 3.49 17.25
C ALA A 13 35.06 3.72 15.94
N ASP A 14 36.14 2.99 15.75
CA ASP A 14 36.98 3.01 14.54
C ASP A 14 36.50 2.03 13.46
N ASN A 15 35.43 1.28 13.70
CA ASN A 15 34.88 0.36 12.73
C ASN A 15 34.41 1.11 11.47
N PRO A 16 34.66 0.57 10.26
CA PRO A 16 34.19 1.16 9.00
C PRO A 16 32.70 1.44 8.96
N PHE A 17 31.87 0.75 9.75
CA PHE A 17 30.47 1.05 9.93
C PHE A 17 30.22 2.50 10.38
N TRP A 18 31.13 3.05 11.23
CA TRP A 18 31.00 4.41 11.74
C TRP A 18 31.87 5.42 10.97
N THR A 19 32.98 4.99 10.42
CA THR A 19 34.03 5.86 9.85
C THR A 19 34.00 5.94 8.33
N ALA A 20 33.28 5.05 7.66
CA ALA A 20 33.17 5.10 6.21
C ALA A 20 32.48 6.40 5.75
N ILE A 21 33.02 6.97 4.69
CA ILE A 21 32.36 8.13 4.04
C ILE A 21 31.04 7.70 3.49
N GLU A 22 30.01 8.43 3.83
CA GLU A 22 28.66 8.19 3.32
C GLU A 22 28.63 8.32 1.78
N ASN A 23 28.09 7.32 1.12
CA ASN A 23 27.96 7.34 -0.32
C ASN A 23 26.57 7.87 -0.71
N ASN A 24 26.46 9.15 -0.93
CA ASN A 24 25.23 9.83 -1.29
C ASN A 24 24.89 9.76 -2.79
N GLY A 25 25.75 9.10 -3.58
CA GLY A 25 25.64 9.16 -5.04
C GLY A 25 24.34 8.65 -5.65
N ALA A 26 23.62 7.76 -4.96
CA ALA A 26 22.34 7.25 -5.44
C ALA A 26 21.23 8.30 -5.33
N TRP A 27 21.20 9.05 -4.22
CA TRP A 27 20.19 10.09 -3.98
C TRP A 27 20.33 11.24 -4.96
N GLU A 28 21.54 11.78 -5.11
CA GLU A 28 21.80 12.93 -5.95
C GLU A 28 21.74 12.61 -7.44
N LYS A 29 22.11 11.39 -7.82
CA LYS A 29 22.22 10.99 -9.23
C LYS A 29 20.96 10.35 -9.76
N GLU A 30 20.26 9.57 -8.96
CA GLU A 30 19.12 8.77 -9.40
C GLU A 30 17.76 9.40 -9.07
N LEU A 31 17.66 10.13 -7.95
CA LEU A 31 16.44 10.78 -7.51
C LEU A 31 16.41 12.24 -7.98
N GLN A 32 16.26 12.46 -9.27
CA GLN A 32 16.07 13.80 -9.80
C GLN A 32 14.69 14.34 -9.47
N SER A 33 14.63 15.58 -9.01
CA SER A 33 13.37 16.27 -8.72
C SER A 33 12.41 16.21 -9.92
N GLY A 34 11.14 15.93 -9.64
CA GLY A 34 10.07 15.86 -10.64
C GLY A 34 9.94 14.53 -11.36
N LYS A 35 10.87 13.60 -11.16
CA LYS A 35 10.78 12.27 -11.76
C LYS A 35 10.48 11.20 -10.72
N VAL A 36 9.48 10.38 -11.01
CA VAL A 36 9.21 9.17 -10.22
C VAL A 36 10.34 8.17 -10.48
N TYR A 37 10.85 7.60 -9.42
CA TYR A 37 11.83 6.52 -9.49
C TYR A 37 11.18 5.21 -9.02
N ASN A 38 11.11 4.26 -9.94
CA ASN A 38 10.56 2.93 -9.69
C ASN A 38 11.67 1.89 -9.64
N LYS A 39 11.71 1.10 -8.57
CA LYS A 39 12.56 -0.08 -8.48
C LYS A 39 11.70 -1.31 -8.28
N PHE A 40 11.65 -2.15 -9.29
CA PHE A 40 11.01 -3.46 -9.20
C PHE A 40 12.04 -4.51 -8.78
N MET A 41 11.67 -5.32 -7.80
CA MET A 41 12.47 -6.43 -7.29
C MET A 41 11.80 -7.75 -7.70
N GLU A 42 12.31 -8.39 -8.72
CA GLU A 42 11.74 -9.61 -9.31
C GLU A 42 11.62 -10.76 -8.31
N GLY A 43 12.63 -10.96 -7.46
CA GLY A 43 12.62 -12.08 -6.52
C GLY A 43 11.50 -12.05 -5.49
N SER A 44 11.02 -10.86 -5.15
CA SER A 44 9.92 -10.65 -4.19
C SER A 44 8.66 -10.09 -4.83
N ASN A 45 8.66 -9.84 -6.13
CA ASN A 45 7.59 -9.15 -6.84
C ASN A 45 7.18 -7.83 -6.16
N THR A 46 8.16 -7.11 -5.62
CA THR A 46 7.93 -5.89 -4.86
C THR A 46 8.30 -4.68 -5.71
N LEU A 47 7.41 -3.70 -5.78
CA LEU A 47 7.68 -2.40 -6.40
C LEU A 47 7.85 -1.34 -5.32
N VAL A 48 9.01 -0.70 -5.31
CA VAL A 48 9.25 0.52 -4.53
C VAL A 48 9.22 1.71 -5.47
N THR A 49 8.47 2.72 -5.10
CA THR A 49 8.37 3.98 -5.83
C THR A 49 8.81 5.12 -4.92
N ASN A 50 9.72 5.95 -5.40
CA ASN A 50 10.08 7.18 -4.73
C ASN A 50 9.45 8.37 -5.47
N TYR A 51 8.89 9.30 -4.71
CA TYR A 51 8.28 10.53 -5.18
C TYR A 51 9.13 11.72 -4.72
N PRO A 52 10.11 12.15 -5.53
CA PRO A 52 11.08 13.17 -5.10
C PRO A 52 10.44 14.50 -4.74
N ASN A 53 9.36 14.88 -5.42
CA ASN A 53 8.67 16.15 -5.17
C ASN A 53 8.02 16.23 -3.80
N SER A 54 7.53 15.11 -3.28
CA SER A 54 6.91 15.03 -1.95
C SER A 54 7.85 14.50 -0.87
N GLY A 55 9.03 14.01 -1.26
CA GLY A 55 9.96 13.36 -0.33
C GLY A 55 9.42 12.06 0.26
N THR A 56 8.45 11.42 -0.41
CA THR A 56 7.80 10.20 0.08
C THR A 56 8.17 8.99 -0.74
N SER A 57 8.02 7.82 -0.15
CA SER A 57 8.21 6.54 -0.82
C SER A 57 7.01 5.64 -0.59
N GLU A 58 6.73 4.80 -1.56
CA GLU A 58 5.65 3.84 -1.48
C GLU A 58 6.14 2.45 -1.86
N ILE A 59 5.71 1.44 -1.12
CA ILE A 59 6.00 0.04 -1.39
C ILE A 59 4.71 -0.70 -1.72
N ARG A 60 4.74 -1.47 -2.81
CA ARG A 60 3.71 -2.42 -3.21
C ARG A 60 4.29 -3.80 -3.19
N ALA A 61 3.69 -4.66 -2.42
CA ALA A 61 4.06 -6.06 -2.38
C ALA A 61 2.80 -6.92 -2.48
N TRP A 62 2.91 -8.05 -3.14
CA TRP A 62 1.89 -9.06 -3.00
C TRP A 62 2.15 -9.81 -1.70
N CYS A 63 1.12 -10.04 -0.92
CA CYS A 63 1.29 -10.65 0.38
C CYS A 63 1.63 -12.13 0.30
N HIS A 64 1.00 -12.84 -0.54
CA HIS A 64 1.20 -14.24 -0.72
C HIS A 64 0.66 -14.74 -1.97
N GLU A 65 1.29 -15.72 -2.45
CA GLU A 65 0.72 -16.68 -3.29
C GLU A 65 0.19 -17.81 -2.44
N ARG A 66 -0.74 -17.74 -1.91
CA ARG A 66 -1.31 -18.46 -1.14
C ARG A 66 -1.60 -19.49 -0.78
N VAL A 67 -1.61 -19.98 -0.18
CA VAL A 67 -2.01 -21.29 0.05
C VAL A 67 -2.26 -21.76 1.46
N ALA A 68 -1.73 -21.11 2.44
CA ALA A 68 -1.90 -21.55 3.80
C ALA A 68 -3.09 -20.85 4.45
N LYS A 69 -4.27 -21.31 4.17
CA LYS A 69 -5.50 -20.84 4.82
C LYS A 69 -5.42 -20.87 6.35
N ASP A 70 -4.61 -21.74 6.92
CA ASP A 70 -4.55 -21.88 8.38
C ASP A 70 -3.81 -20.74 9.07
N TRP A 71 -2.77 -20.18 8.51
CA TRP A 71 -2.08 -19.07 9.16
C TRP A 71 -2.73 -17.71 8.91
N GLN A 72 -3.58 -17.59 7.90
CA GLN A 72 -4.43 -16.43 7.73
C GLN A 72 -5.44 -16.30 8.88
N LYS A 73 -5.85 -17.41 9.49
CA LYS A 73 -6.68 -17.42 10.69
C LYS A 73 -6.01 -16.75 11.89
N PHE A 74 -4.70 -16.72 11.93
CA PHE A 74 -3.94 -16.08 13.01
C PHE A 74 -3.72 -14.57 12.79
N ARG A 75 -4.33 -13.99 11.77
CA ARG A 75 -4.24 -12.56 11.45
C ARG A 75 -2.81 -12.04 11.29
N SER A 76 -1.84 -12.92 11.09
CA SER A 76 -0.43 -12.53 10.92
C SER A 76 -0.19 -11.68 9.67
N THR A 77 -1.13 -11.70 8.73
CA THR A 77 -1.07 -10.93 7.49
C THR A 77 -1.80 -9.60 7.53
N GLU A 78 -2.58 -9.32 8.55
CA GLU A 78 -3.36 -8.07 8.62
C GLU A 78 -2.51 -6.83 8.46
N ASN A 79 -1.29 -6.88 8.96
CA ASN A 79 -0.34 -5.78 8.88
C ASN A 79 0.37 -5.68 7.53
N TYR A 80 0.28 -6.71 6.69
CA TYR A 80 1.05 -6.82 5.43
C TYR A 80 0.18 -7.02 4.19
N ASN A 81 -1.13 -6.94 4.33
CA ASN A 81 -2.09 -7.19 3.26
C ASN A 81 -2.64 -5.93 2.60
N LYS A 82 -2.03 -4.78 2.86
CA LYS A 82 -2.48 -3.53 2.25
C LYS A 82 -2.11 -3.47 0.77
N LEU A 83 -2.88 -2.73 -0.01
CA LEU A 83 -2.59 -2.51 -1.42
C LEU A 83 -1.24 -1.80 -1.62
N SER A 84 -0.89 -0.91 -0.72
CA SER A 84 0.41 -0.26 -0.66
C SER A 84 0.64 0.37 0.72
N TYR A 85 1.91 0.71 0.98
CA TYR A 85 2.35 1.41 2.19
C TYR A 85 3.15 2.63 1.76
N ASN A 86 2.85 3.78 2.33
CA ASN A 86 3.50 5.04 2.01
C ASN A 86 4.14 5.66 3.26
N THR A 87 5.30 6.27 3.10
CA THR A 87 6.04 6.84 4.24
C THR A 87 5.37 8.06 4.87
N ALA A 88 4.50 8.77 4.14
CA ALA A 88 3.78 9.93 4.64
C ALA A 88 2.48 9.58 5.37
N PHE A 89 1.92 8.39 5.13
CA PHE A 89 0.61 8.05 5.63
C PHE A 89 0.66 6.79 6.50
N PRO A 90 0.16 6.87 7.74
CA PRO A 90 0.03 5.69 8.58
C PRO A 90 -0.99 4.71 7.96
N TRP A 91 -0.72 3.44 8.11
CA TRP A 91 -1.73 2.42 7.87
C TRP A 91 -2.50 2.17 9.17
N MET A 92 -3.76 1.81 9.03
CA MET A 92 -4.61 1.42 10.16
C MET A 92 -4.95 -0.06 10.07
N ALA A 93 -5.13 -0.69 11.21
CA ALA A 93 -5.68 -2.02 11.29
C ALA A 93 -7.11 -2.04 10.74
N ASP A 94 -7.48 -3.15 10.12
CA ASP A 94 -8.82 -3.34 9.61
C ASP A 94 -9.81 -3.50 10.78
N SER A 95 -10.98 -2.90 10.66
CA SER A 95 -12.01 -2.95 11.69
C SER A 95 -13.14 -3.91 11.32
N PRO A 96 -13.75 -4.60 12.30
CA PRO A 96 -14.88 -5.48 12.06
C PRO A 96 -16.11 -4.81 11.42
N ASP A 97 -16.23 -3.49 11.53
CA ASP A 97 -17.31 -2.70 10.92
C ASP A 97 -17.05 -2.34 9.45
N GLY A 98 -16.02 -2.91 8.85
CA GLY A 98 -15.68 -2.71 7.44
C GLY A 98 -14.89 -1.45 7.14
N LYS A 99 -14.38 -0.76 8.15
CA LYS A 99 -13.42 0.32 7.95
C LYS A 99 -12.05 -0.29 7.66
N VAL A 100 -11.48 0.08 6.54
CA VAL A 100 -10.20 -0.43 6.04
C VAL A 100 -9.33 0.71 5.54
N SER A 101 -8.02 0.52 5.64
CA SER A 101 -7.02 1.44 5.12
C SER A 101 -6.27 0.76 3.98
N MET A 102 -6.18 1.42 2.83
CA MET A 102 -5.50 0.91 1.63
C MET A 102 -5.85 -0.54 1.32
N ASN A 103 -7.15 -0.83 1.32
CA ASN A 103 -7.66 -2.16 1.04
C ASN A 103 -9.13 -2.12 0.63
N TYR A 104 -9.66 -3.24 0.20
CA TYR A 104 -11.06 -3.48 -0.03
C TYR A 104 -11.68 -4.31 1.09
N ALA A 105 -12.91 -4.02 1.44
CA ALA A 105 -13.76 -4.85 2.28
C ALA A 105 -15.07 -5.14 1.55
N VAL A 106 -15.53 -6.36 1.67
CA VAL A 106 -16.78 -6.84 1.07
C VAL A 106 -17.67 -7.39 2.18
N LEU A 107 -18.96 -7.01 2.15
CA LEU A 107 -19.92 -7.59 3.06
C LEU A 107 -20.33 -8.98 2.54
N ASN A 108 -20.01 -10.02 3.33
CA ASN A 108 -20.31 -11.38 2.95
C ASN A 108 -21.77 -11.77 3.25
N ASP A 109 -22.17 -12.95 2.84
CA ASP A 109 -23.55 -13.46 3.04
C ASP A 109 -23.93 -13.63 4.53
N LYS A 110 -22.94 -13.67 5.42
CA LYS A 110 -23.13 -13.72 6.87
C LYS A 110 -23.26 -12.35 7.52
N GLN A 111 -23.29 -11.29 6.71
CA GLN A 111 -23.27 -9.90 7.18
C GLN A 111 -21.98 -9.53 7.95
N GLU A 112 -20.89 -10.16 7.61
CA GLU A 112 -19.57 -9.86 8.14
C GLU A 112 -18.70 -9.22 7.07
N TRP A 113 -17.85 -8.27 7.45
CA TRP A 113 -16.91 -7.64 6.53
C TRP A 113 -15.68 -8.51 6.36
N GLU A 114 -15.45 -8.93 5.13
CA GLU A 114 -14.24 -9.64 4.73
C GLU A 114 -13.29 -8.68 4.01
N VAL A 115 -12.05 -8.62 4.47
CA VAL A 115 -11.00 -7.79 3.90
C VAL A 115 -10.20 -8.60 2.90
N LEU A 116 -9.83 -7.97 1.79
CA LEU A 116 -9.04 -8.59 0.75
C LEU A 116 -7.65 -8.97 1.26
N ARG A 117 -7.24 -10.23 1.06
CA ARG A 117 -5.96 -10.78 1.55
C ARG A 117 -5.20 -11.61 0.54
N LEU A 118 -5.91 -12.18 -0.42
CA LEU A 118 -5.32 -13.09 -1.40
C LEU A 118 -4.96 -12.34 -2.67
N TYR A 119 -3.71 -11.97 -2.78
CA TYR A 119 -3.17 -11.31 -3.96
C TYR A 119 -2.30 -12.25 -4.75
N THR A 120 -2.38 -12.15 -6.07
CA THR A 120 -1.49 -12.83 -7.01
C THR A 120 -0.82 -11.78 -7.89
N PHE A 121 0.49 -11.68 -7.80
CA PHE A 121 1.26 -10.84 -8.72
C PHE A 121 1.09 -11.32 -10.16
N LYS A 122 0.90 -10.41 -11.08
CA LYS A 122 0.79 -10.73 -12.52
C LYS A 122 2.01 -10.27 -13.30
N LYS A 123 2.29 -9.00 -13.27
CA LYS A 123 3.43 -8.42 -13.99
C LYS A 123 3.72 -6.99 -13.52
N PHE A 124 4.92 -6.54 -13.78
CA PHE A 124 5.29 -5.14 -13.81
C PHE A 124 5.76 -4.82 -15.23
N GLU A 125 5.02 -4.00 -15.92
CA GLU A 125 5.26 -3.68 -17.33
C GLU A 125 4.85 -2.25 -17.62
N ASP A 126 5.65 -1.55 -18.40
CA ASP A 126 5.43 -0.14 -18.77
C ASP A 126 5.19 0.80 -17.56
N GLY A 127 5.87 0.51 -16.45
CA GLY A 127 5.70 1.28 -15.21
C GLY A 127 4.43 0.97 -14.42
N ILE A 128 3.63 0.01 -14.85
CA ILE A 128 2.36 -0.37 -14.23
C ILE A 128 2.52 -1.70 -13.49
N TYR A 129 2.05 -1.72 -12.24
CA TYR A 129 2.08 -2.90 -11.38
C TYR A 129 0.72 -3.58 -11.34
N TYR A 130 0.64 -4.81 -11.85
CA TYR A 130 -0.60 -5.56 -11.98
C TYR A 130 -0.69 -6.69 -10.97
N ARG A 131 -1.85 -6.82 -10.34
CA ARG A 131 -2.21 -7.91 -9.44
C ARG A 131 -3.62 -8.36 -9.70
N ASP A 132 -3.89 -9.64 -9.47
CA ASP A 132 -5.24 -10.14 -9.22
C ASP A 132 -5.42 -10.37 -7.73
N ALA A 133 -6.65 -10.31 -7.27
CA ALA A 133 -7.02 -10.69 -5.92
C ALA A 133 -8.41 -11.31 -5.89
N GLU A 134 -8.67 -12.09 -4.85
CA GLU A 134 -9.97 -12.73 -4.61
C GLU A 134 -10.26 -12.78 -3.11
N LEU A 135 -11.52 -12.97 -2.76
CA LEU A 135 -11.92 -13.21 -1.39
C LEU A 135 -11.74 -14.69 -1.02
N GLU A 136 -11.41 -14.95 0.24
CA GLU A 136 -11.29 -16.31 0.74
C GLU A 136 -12.63 -17.03 0.81
N THR A 137 -13.68 -16.34 1.26
CA THR A 137 -15.00 -16.93 1.44
C THR A 137 -15.80 -17.00 0.16
N ASN A 138 -15.53 -16.11 -0.79
CA ASN A 138 -16.21 -16.09 -2.09
C ASN A 138 -15.22 -15.80 -3.23
N PRO A 139 -14.57 -16.83 -3.79
CA PRO A 139 -13.61 -16.69 -4.88
C PRO A 139 -14.23 -16.26 -6.23
N GLU A 140 -15.57 -16.18 -6.34
CA GLU A 140 -16.21 -15.59 -7.51
C GLU A 140 -16.07 -14.07 -7.55
N ILE A 141 -15.86 -13.43 -6.40
CA ILE A 141 -15.58 -12.01 -6.32
C ILE A 141 -14.10 -11.80 -6.62
N LYS A 142 -13.82 -11.24 -7.78
CA LYS A 142 -12.47 -11.10 -8.33
C LYS A 142 -12.12 -9.64 -8.56
N PHE A 143 -10.88 -9.33 -8.25
CA PHE A 143 -10.29 -8.02 -8.44
C PHE A 143 -9.14 -8.12 -9.43
N ARG A 144 -9.09 -7.20 -10.38
CA ARG A 144 -7.93 -6.93 -11.22
C ARG A 144 -7.45 -5.52 -10.88
N LEU A 145 -6.26 -5.43 -10.36
CA LEU A 145 -5.70 -4.21 -9.79
C LEU A 145 -4.54 -3.75 -10.65
N ALA A 146 -4.53 -2.45 -10.98
CA ALA A 146 -3.44 -1.82 -11.70
C ALA A 146 -3.03 -0.53 -11.00
N ASP A 147 -1.78 -0.48 -10.56
CA ASP A 147 -1.19 0.69 -9.92
C ASP A 147 -0.23 1.38 -10.87
N ILE A 148 -0.48 2.65 -11.16
CA ILE A 148 0.29 3.49 -12.07
C ILE A 148 0.94 4.61 -11.26
N PRO A 149 2.25 4.52 -10.96
CA PRO A 149 2.96 5.63 -10.30
C PRO A 149 3.00 6.86 -11.19
N LEU A 150 2.59 8.00 -10.64
CA LEU A 150 2.64 9.31 -11.27
C LEU A 150 3.63 10.21 -10.51
N PRO A 151 4.07 11.35 -11.07
CA PRO A 151 5.04 12.22 -10.40
C PRO A 151 4.66 12.68 -8.99
N ASN A 152 3.37 12.83 -8.71
CA ASN A 152 2.86 13.34 -7.44
C ASN A 152 1.92 12.36 -6.73
N GLY A 153 2.00 11.08 -7.05
CA GLY A 153 1.14 10.09 -6.42
C GLY A 153 0.93 8.84 -7.26
N ILE A 154 -0.19 8.20 -7.07
CA ILE A 154 -0.56 6.97 -7.74
C ILE A 154 -1.96 7.08 -8.34
N LEU A 155 -2.10 6.62 -9.57
CA LEU A 155 -3.40 6.33 -10.16
C LEU A 155 -3.66 4.83 -10.02
N ARG A 156 -4.76 4.48 -9.38
CA ARG A 156 -5.22 3.10 -9.29
C ARG A 156 -6.42 2.90 -10.20
N VAL A 157 -6.36 1.86 -11.01
CA VAL A 157 -7.44 1.45 -11.91
C VAL A 157 -7.77 0.00 -11.58
N ASP A 158 -8.90 -0.21 -10.92
CA ASP A 158 -9.30 -1.51 -10.44
C ASP A 158 -10.60 -1.97 -11.12
N LYS A 159 -10.62 -3.21 -11.58
CA LYS A 159 -11.81 -3.87 -12.07
C LYS A 159 -12.26 -4.91 -11.06
N VAL A 160 -13.46 -4.74 -10.55
CA VAL A 160 -14.07 -5.68 -9.60
C VAL A 160 -15.26 -6.39 -10.27
N SER A 161 -15.30 -7.69 -10.16
CA SER A 161 -16.45 -8.50 -10.56
C SER A 161 -17.10 -9.05 -9.30
N PHE A 162 -18.35 -8.66 -9.05
CA PHE A 162 -19.09 -9.07 -7.86
C PHE A 162 -20.62 -9.03 -8.14
N PRO A 163 -21.44 -9.76 -7.37
CA PRO A 163 -22.89 -9.69 -7.46
C PRO A 163 -23.42 -8.30 -7.09
N LEU A 164 -24.45 -7.83 -7.78
CA LEU A 164 -25.03 -6.49 -7.55
C LEU A 164 -25.62 -6.27 -6.14
N THR A 165 -25.87 -7.34 -5.40
CA THR A 165 -26.38 -7.30 -4.03
C THR A 165 -25.28 -7.19 -2.96
N THR A 166 -24.03 -7.19 -3.37
CA THR A 166 -22.88 -7.17 -2.47
C THR A 166 -22.45 -5.73 -2.20
N GLU A 167 -22.26 -5.37 -0.94
CA GLU A 167 -21.66 -4.10 -0.57
C GLU A 167 -20.14 -4.20 -0.61
N LEU A 168 -19.52 -3.28 -1.35
CA LEU A 168 -18.07 -3.15 -1.50
C LEU A 168 -17.63 -1.80 -0.93
N ARG A 169 -16.60 -1.81 -0.10
CA ARG A 169 -15.92 -0.61 0.40
C ARG A 169 -14.47 -0.61 -0.03
N TYR A 170 -13.99 0.55 -0.37
CA TYR A 170 -12.57 0.82 -0.59
C TYR A 170 -12.09 1.86 0.40
N GLY A 171 -11.06 1.52 1.17
CA GLY A 171 -10.38 2.43 2.07
C GLY A 171 -9.07 2.93 1.47
N HIS A 172 -8.88 4.24 1.50
CA HIS A 172 -7.64 4.89 1.10
C HIS A 172 -6.67 4.99 2.29
N TYR A 173 -5.53 5.66 2.11
CA TYR A 173 -4.64 5.99 3.21
C TYR A 173 -5.38 6.78 4.30
N SER A 174 -5.01 6.51 5.54
CA SER A 174 -5.46 7.34 6.64
C SER A 174 -4.70 8.66 6.60
N LEU A 175 -5.43 9.75 6.65
CA LEU A 175 -4.84 11.08 6.75
C LEU A 175 -4.59 11.37 8.23
N PRO A 176 -3.34 11.60 8.67
CA PRO A 176 -3.08 12.00 10.04
C PRO A 176 -3.68 13.38 10.28
N GLU A 177 -4.36 13.53 11.41
CA GLU A 177 -4.85 14.83 11.86
C GLU A 177 -3.67 15.64 12.38
N LEU A 178 -3.34 16.73 11.69
CA LEU A 178 -2.36 17.69 12.11
C LEU A 178 -3.09 18.91 12.64
N GLU A 179 -2.66 19.43 13.79
CA GLU A 179 -3.22 20.63 14.42
C GLU A 179 -4.76 20.66 14.59
N SER A 180 -5.36 19.47 14.73
CA SER A 180 -6.80 19.30 14.97
C SER A 180 -7.72 19.75 13.83
N HIS A 181 -7.23 19.79 12.59
CA HIS A 181 -8.05 20.24 11.48
C HIS A 181 -7.93 19.32 10.25
N ILE A 182 -9.01 18.61 9.93
CA ILE A 182 -9.20 17.97 8.62
C ILE A 182 -10.27 18.77 7.87
N VAL A 183 -9.88 19.40 6.78
CA VAL A 183 -10.81 20.10 5.89
C VAL A 183 -11.25 19.13 4.79
N THR A 184 -12.54 18.89 4.70
CA THR A 184 -13.11 18.08 3.60
C THR A 184 -13.78 19.01 2.61
N LYS A 185 -13.38 18.92 1.34
CA LYS A 185 -14.01 19.64 0.22
C LYS A 185 -14.71 18.63 -0.67
N GLU A 186 -15.99 18.87 -0.94
CA GLU A 186 -16.78 18.09 -1.87
C GLU A 186 -16.82 18.79 -3.23
N GLN A 187 -16.59 18.03 -4.30
CA GLN A 187 -16.72 18.50 -5.68
C GLN A 187 -17.63 17.56 -6.45
N LYS A 188 -18.58 18.11 -7.20
CA LYS A 188 -19.52 17.35 -8.03
C LYS A 188 -19.37 17.74 -9.50
N ALA A 189 -19.18 16.76 -10.36
CA ALA A 189 -19.13 16.94 -11.80
C ALA A 189 -19.54 15.65 -12.53
N GLY A 190 -20.31 15.77 -13.60
CA GLY A 190 -20.62 14.65 -14.50
C GLY A 190 -21.29 13.43 -13.82
N GLY A 191 -22.07 13.64 -12.75
CA GLY A 191 -22.69 12.55 -11.98
C GLY A 191 -21.77 11.89 -10.95
N TYR A 192 -20.55 12.41 -10.79
CA TYR A 192 -19.59 11.94 -9.79
C TYR A 192 -19.46 12.93 -8.64
N THR A 193 -19.17 12.41 -7.46
CA THR A 193 -18.81 13.19 -6.28
C THR A 193 -17.38 12.83 -5.88
N ALA A 194 -16.53 13.82 -5.74
CA ALA A 194 -15.19 13.68 -5.24
C ALA A 194 -15.04 14.40 -3.90
N TYR A 195 -14.32 13.80 -2.99
CA TYR A 195 -13.95 14.39 -1.71
C TYR A 195 -12.45 14.61 -1.68
N CYS A 196 -12.05 15.83 -1.39
CA CYS A 196 -10.66 16.16 -1.10
C CYS A 196 -10.53 16.42 0.40
N MET A 197 -9.60 15.72 1.03
CA MET A 197 -9.26 15.93 2.43
C MET A 197 -7.89 16.58 2.51
N ASP A 198 -7.80 17.57 3.37
CA ASP A 198 -6.57 18.32 3.61
C ASP A 198 -6.38 18.40 5.13
N ASN A 199 -5.18 18.16 5.59
CA ASN A 199 -4.83 18.17 7.01
C ASN A 199 -3.95 19.35 7.43
N GLY A 200 -3.81 20.35 6.56
CA GLY A 200 -3.02 21.56 6.79
C GLY A 200 -1.64 21.56 6.17
#